data_9512a1be6c4f87efcae5cab9cb29e64a
#
_entry.id   9512a1be6c4f87efcae5cab9cb29e64a
#
_cell.length_a   1.000
_cell.length_b   1.000
_cell.length_c   1.000
_cell.angle_alpha   90.00
_cell.angle_beta   90.00
_cell.angle_gamma   90.00
#
_symmetry.space_group_name_H-M   'P 1'
#
loop_
_entity.id
_entity.type
_entity.pdbx_description
1 polymer ?
#
loop_
_entity_poly.entity_id
_entity_poly.type
_entity_poly.pdbx_seq_one_letter_code
_entity_poly.pdbx_strand_id
1 'polypeptide(L)'
;MKFTLPVRLATVATVALTSIIPFNSARSAASFDEQLIDQSQVIAVARPYGDKKYDLLVIEQIPDKNQCWSESGSDPVLVNPLLLNFDFTGHCRRATDSNGYSLRIDGRDYGLNYLLSVVQRNGELVLVGTPRTGGPEIIVGRTRGMSQGFMKFVLEPGWQFSKRAYDGKELGHFYFSGTGETIVAAGGVLPPNHTPGTPAIAFRDIGDDIYKAEIEQAVAQRFIAGFKEDSTFRPQVALTREQLVSMVIEAFKTLPDVKLNMSDRVTESPYPDVQASRWSAAKIQWAQKNQIVSGYPDGTFQPTKEVTRAELIAVLQKASQYAQSQRTTTAQLTAKQTTTKTTFSDTSGHWAEMLVNQMSAYCQVASPLNETGTEFAPNQPAFRNYSAAATLRMLNCLKGNTTATKLLNI
;
A
#
# COMPACT_ATOMS: atom_id res chain seq x y z
N MET A 1 33.63 -56.28 -67.97
CA MET A 1 32.26 -55.80 -67.81
C MET A 1 32.14 -55.15 -66.41
N LYS A 2 32.12 -53.83 -66.32
CA LYS A 2 31.98 -53.10 -65.08
C LYS A 2 30.57 -52.56 -65.03
N PHE A 3 29.75 -52.96 -64.06
CA PHE A 3 28.44 -52.40 -63.78
C PHE A 3 28.59 -51.30 -62.77
N THR A 4 28.28 -50.10 -63.12
CA THR A 4 28.14 -48.95 -62.20
C THR A 4 26.67 -48.77 -61.86
N LEU A 5 26.32 -48.86 -60.59
CA LEU A 5 25.01 -48.44 -60.06
C LEU A 5 24.98 -46.93 -59.75
N PRO A 6 23.91 -46.22 -60.05
CA PRO A 6 23.77 -44.82 -59.67
C PRO A 6 23.26 -44.68 -58.24
N VAL A 7 23.96 -43.87 -57.40
CA VAL A 7 23.54 -43.43 -56.09
C VAL A 7 22.48 -42.35 -56.29
N ARG A 8 21.26 -42.60 -55.74
CA ARG A 8 20.23 -41.58 -55.65
C ARG A 8 20.44 -40.80 -54.32
N LEU A 9 20.81 -39.50 -54.45
CA LEU A 9 20.74 -38.58 -53.32
C LEU A 9 19.27 -38.25 -53.01
N ALA A 10 18.83 -38.57 -51.80
CA ALA A 10 17.57 -38.10 -51.24
C ALA A 10 17.86 -36.78 -50.53
N THR A 11 17.38 -35.68 -51.06
CA THR A 11 17.36 -34.37 -50.39
C THR A 11 16.23 -34.36 -49.36
N VAL A 12 16.60 -34.35 -48.09
CA VAL A 12 15.65 -34.11 -46.97
C VAL A 12 15.49 -32.60 -46.83
N ALA A 13 14.35 -32.08 -47.27
CA ALA A 13 13.96 -30.70 -47.02
C ALA A 13 13.48 -30.56 -45.54
N THR A 14 14.31 -29.99 -44.70
CA THR A 14 13.93 -29.60 -43.33
C THR A 14 13.11 -28.30 -43.42
N VAL A 15 11.80 -28.40 -43.26
CA VAL A 15 10.92 -27.25 -43.08
C VAL A 15 11.08 -26.78 -41.65
N ALA A 16 11.81 -25.68 -41.42
CA ALA A 16 11.85 -24.98 -40.16
C ALA A 16 10.54 -24.21 -40.01
N LEU A 17 9.61 -24.72 -39.18
CA LEU A 17 8.48 -23.94 -38.67
C LEU A 17 9.02 -22.92 -37.66
N THR A 18 9.24 -21.70 -38.11
CA THR A 18 9.41 -20.55 -37.20
C THR A 18 8.03 -20.19 -36.64
N SER A 19 7.75 -20.67 -35.45
CA SER A 19 6.63 -20.17 -34.63
C SER A 19 6.93 -18.72 -34.24
N ILE A 20 6.30 -17.78 -34.92
CA ILE A 20 6.26 -16.37 -34.51
C ILE A 20 5.35 -16.31 -33.30
N ILE A 21 5.93 -16.36 -32.12
CA ILE A 21 5.23 -16.00 -30.87
C ILE A 21 5.10 -14.47 -30.89
N PRO A 22 3.89 -13.91 -30.91
CA PRO A 22 3.75 -12.46 -30.72
C PRO A 22 4.25 -12.11 -29.34
N PHE A 23 5.38 -11.45 -29.24
CA PHE A 23 5.78 -10.73 -28.03
C PHE A 23 4.77 -9.61 -27.82
N ASN A 24 3.70 -9.90 -27.08
CA ASN A 24 2.92 -8.87 -26.45
C ASN A 24 3.78 -8.28 -25.33
N SER A 25 4.56 -7.28 -25.66
CA SER A 25 5.16 -6.40 -24.66
C SER A 25 4.00 -5.63 -24.02
N ALA A 26 3.38 -6.20 -23.01
CA ALA A 26 2.59 -5.42 -22.08
C ALA A 26 3.56 -4.39 -21.50
N ARG A 27 3.51 -3.16 -22.03
CA ARG A 27 4.18 -2.02 -21.39
C ARG A 27 3.59 -1.91 -20.02
N SER A 28 4.33 -2.34 -18.99
CA SER A 28 4.03 -2.04 -17.62
C SER A 28 3.91 -0.52 -17.54
N ALA A 29 2.74 -0.02 -17.17
CA ALA A 29 2.57 1.40 -16.93
C ALA A 29 3.55 1.78 -15.80
N ALA A 30 4.36 2.80 -16.04
CA ALA A 30 5.31 3.26 -15.05
C ALA A 30 4.56 3.61 -13.76
N SER A 31 4.90 2.94 -12.67
CA SER A 31 4.38 3.29 -11.35
C SER A 31 5.15 4.50 -10.84
N PHE A 32 4.43 5.58 -10.56
CA PHE A 32 5.00 6.79 -9.99
C PHE A 32 4.82 6.77 -8.46
N ASP A 33 5.88 7.13 -7.76
CA ASP A 33 5.87 7.35 -6.32
C ASP A 33 5.26 8.73 -5.98
N GLU A 34 5.00 8.93 -4.70
CA GLU A 34 4.52 10.18 -4.13
C GLU A 34 5.54 10.71 -3.14
N GLN A 35 5.87 11.99 -3.29
CA GLN A 35 6.71 12.73 -2.35
C GLN A 35 5.88 13.84 -1.72
N LEU A 36 5.77 13.82 -0.39
CA LEU A 36 5.17 14.91 0.37
C LEU A 36 6.04 16.17 0.25
N ILE A 37 5.38 17.30 0.12
CA ILE A 37 6.02 18.61 0.00
C ILE A 37 5.54 19.54 1.12
N ASP A 38 6.27 20.63 1.34
CA ASP A 38 5.87 21.65 2.31
C ASP A 38 4.59 22.35 1.82
N GLN A 39 3.51 22.19 2.58
CA GLN A 39 2.20 22.76 2.26
C GLN A 39 2.19 24.30 2.23
N SER A 40 3.11 24.97 2.92
CA SER A 40 3.26 26.42 2.91
C SER A 40 3.88 26.95 1.62
N GLN A 41 4.54 26.09 0.86
CA GLN A 41 5.23 26.45 -0.39
C GLN A 41 4.38 26.21 -1.63
N VAL A 42 3.13 25.75 -1.49
CA VAL A 42 2.25 25.46 -2.63
C VAL A 42 0.84 25.98 -2.37
N ILE A 43 0.26 26.59 -3.39
CA ILE A 43 -1.14 27.01 -3.37
C ILE A 43 -1.88 26.56 -4.62
N ALA A 44 -3.17 26.27 -4.46
CA ALA A 44 -4.13 26.14 -5.55
C ALA A 44 -4.94 27.41 -5.65
N VAL A 45 -5.09 27.92 -6.85
CA VAL A 45 -5.68 29.25 -7.12
C VAL A 45 -6.73 29.13 -8.21
N ALA A 46 -7.89 29.75 -7.98
CA ALA A 46 -8.86 30.04 -9.02
C ALA A 46 -8.36 31.21 -9.84
N ARG A 47 -7.90 30.94 -11.07
CA ARG A 47 -7.41 31.98 -12.00
C ARG A 47 -8.56 32.45 -12.88
N PRO A 48 -8.90 33.76 -12.89
CA PRO A 48 -9.93 34.25 -13.79
C PRO A 48 -9.47 34.24 -15.25
N TYR A 49 -10.35 33.83 -16.15
CA TYR A 49 -10.14 33.98 -17.60
C TYR A 49 -11.47 34.25 -18.31
N GLY A 50 -11.40 35.05 -19.37
CA GLY A 50 -12.61 35.49 -20.08
C GLY A 50 -13.62 36.16 -19.15
N ASP A 51 -14.91 36.02 -19.47
CA ASP A 51 -15.98 36.60 -18.70
C ASP A 51 -16.53 35.63 -17.66
N LYS A 52 -16.28 35.91 -16.36
CA LYS A 52 -16.74 35.14 -15.18
C LYS A 52 -16.38 33.65 -15.18
N LYS A 53 -15.28 33.27 -15.84
CA LYS A 53 -14.77 31.89 -15.86
C LYS A 53 -13.51 31.79 -15.03
N TYR A 54 -13.28 30.62 -14.45
CA TYR A 54 -12.11 30.35 -13.63
C TYR A 54 -11.54 28.98 -13.99
N ASP A 55 -10.23 28.89 -14.03
CA ASP A 55 -9.51 27.61 -14.12
C ASP A 55 -8.60 27.42 -12.89
N LEU A 56 -8.05 26.22 -12.77
CA LEU A 56 -7.13 25.87 -11.70
C LEU A 56 -5.70 26.24 -12.11
N LEU A 57 -5.05 26.99 -11.26
CA LEU A 57 -3.62 27.26 -11.31
C LEU A 57 -2.98 26.77 -10.01
N VAL A 58 -1.97 25.91 -10.09
CA VAL A 58 -1.13 25.52 -8.95
C VAL A 58 0.18 26.29 -9.05
N ILE A 59 0.59 26.94 -7.95
CA ILE A 59 1.83 27.70 -7.85
C ILE A 59 2.66 27.12 -6.71
N GLU A 60 3.93 26.85 -6.95
CA GLU A 60 4.91 26.44 -5.95
C GLU A 60 6.03 27.49 -5.85
N GLN A 61 6.32 27.88 -4.64
CA GLN A 61 7.47 28.67 -4.27
C GLN A 61 8.72 27.79 -4.20
N ILE A 62 9.77 28.15 -4.94
CA ILE A 62 11.08 27.51 -4.74
C ILE A 62 11.72 28.19 -3.52
N PRO A 63 12.19 27.40 -2.51
CA PRO A 63 12.84 27.96 -1.32
C PRO A 63 14.01 28.91 -1.67
N ASP A 64 14.19 29.94 -0.86
CA ASP A 64 15.26 30.96 -0.99
C ASP A 64 15.28 31.72 -2.33
N LYS A 65 14.12 31.80 -2.99
CA LYS A 65 13.92 32.56 -4.25
C LYS A 65 12.93 33.68 -4.07
N ASN A 66 12.80 34.53 -5.12
CA ASN A 66 11.83 35.61 -5.09
C ASN A 66 10.41 35.11 -4.85
N GLN A 67 9.65 35.85 -4.06
CA GLN A 67 8.27 35.51 -3.69
C GLN A 67 7.38 35.43 -4.93
N CYS A 68 6.60 34.34 -5.02
CA CYS A 68 5.77 34.02 -6.18
C CYS A 68 4.37 34.61 -6.09
N TRP A 69 3.86 34.81 -4.87
CA TRP A 69 2.54 35.41 -4.62
C TRP A 69 2.50 36.12 -3.27
N SER A 70 1.49 36.95 -3.08
CA SER A 70 1.09 37.44 -1.76
C SER A 70 -0.40 37.19 -1.55
N GLU A 71 -0.80 37.05 -0.30
CA GLU A 71 -2.17 36.72 0.11
C GLU A 71 -2.76 37.89 0.92
N SER A 72 -4.08 38.15 0.77
CA SER A 72 -4.82 39.11 1.54
C SER A 72 -6.28 38.68 1.73
N GLY A 73 -6.93 39.12 2.82
CA GLY A 73 -8.29 38.70 3.15
C GLY A 73 -8.34 37.32 3.76
N SER A 74 -9.54 36.82 4.09
CA SER A 74 -9.77 35.54 4.70
C SER A 74 -10.82 34.69 3.98
N ASP A 75 -11.95 35.28 3.60
CA ASP A 75 -13.10 34.58 3.02
C ASP A 75 -13.75 35.40 1.88
N PRO A 76 -13.23 35.34 0.64
CA PRO A 76 -12.12 34.51 0.13
C PRO A 76 -10.74 35.14 0.41
N VAL A 77 -9.72 34.26 0.45
CA VAL A 77 -8.32 34.70 0.40
C VAL A 77 -7.98 35.11 -1.03
N LEU A 78 -7.63 36.38 -1.21
CA LEU A 78 -7.20 36.91 -2.49
C LEU A 78 -5.70 36.65 -2.70
N VAL A 79 -5.35 36.28 -3.91
CA VAL A 79 -3.96 36.02 -4.31
C VAL A 79 -3.52 37.04 -5.32
N ASN A 80 -2.39 37.69 -5.05
CA ASN A 80 -1.70 38.52 -6.04
C ASN A 80 -0.49 37.74 -6.58
N PRO A 81 -0.56 37.21 -7.81
CA PRO A 81 0.53 36.45 -8.40
C PRO A 81 1.65 37.40 -8.86
N LEU A 82 2.73 37.43 -8.10
CA LEU A 82 3.86 38.36 -8.38
C LEU A 82 4.66 37.94 -9.61
N LEU A 83 4.53 36.66 -10.04
CA LEU A 83 5.16 36.12 -11.25
C LEU A 83 4.70 36.80 -12.57
N LEU A 84 3.69 37.66 -12.53
CA LEU A 84 3.32 38.51 -13.68
C LEU A 84 4.25 39.73 -13.84
N ASN A 85 5.02 40.07 -12.81
CA ASN A 85 5.85 41.29 -12.75
C ASN A 85 7.36 41.02 -12.86
N PHE A 86 7.78 39.75 -12.97
CA PHE A 86 9.19 39.38 -13.13
C PHE A 86 9.32 38.04 -13.88
N ASP A 87 10.52 37.70 -14.36
CA ASP A 87 10.82 36.38 -14.88
C ASP A 87 10.80 35.35 -13.71
N PHE A 88 9.75 34.53 -13.65
CA PHE A 88 9.56 33.53 -12.58
C PHE A 88 10.41 32.27 -12.76
N THR A 89 11.13 32.15 -13.88
CA THR A 89 11.96 30.97 -14.17
C THR A 89 13.01 30.77 -13.08
N GLY A 90 13.00 29.60 -12.45
CA GLY A 90 13.91 29.30 -11.34
C GLY A 90 13.50 29.90 -9.97
N HIS A 91 12.37 30.63 -9.88
CA HIS A 91 11.79 31.15 -8.64
C HIS A 91 10.51 30.43 -8.26
N CYS A 92 9.67 30.17 -9.24
CA CYS A 92 8.37 29.55 -9.07
C CYS A 92 8.20 28.39 -10.04
N ARG A 93 7.43 27.39 -9.63
CA ARG A 93 6.89 26.37 -10.53
C ARG A 93 5.38 26.55 -10.63
N ARG A 94 4.79 26.21 -11.76
CA ARG A 94 3.35 26.31 -11.97
C ARG A 94 2.81 25.14 -12.79
N ALA A 95 1.55 24.78 -12.52
CA ALA A 95 0.78 23.86 -13.33
C ALA A 95 -0.58 24.47 -13.67
N THR A 96 -0.97 24.42 -14.93
CA THR A 96 -2.17 25.09 -15.46
C THR A 96 -3.15 24.13 -16.13
N ASP A 97 -2.82 22.86 -16.25
CA ASP A 97 -3.63 21.87 -16.94
C ASP A 97 -3.47 20.47 -16.31
N SER A 98 -4.28 19.53 -16.77
CA SER A 98 -4.32 18.15 -16.28
C SER A 98 -3.04 17.33 -16.51
N ASN A 99 -2.07 17.85 -17.26
CA ASN A 99 -0.76 17.23 -17.37
C ASN A 99 0.13 17.59 -16.18
N GLY A 100 -0.15 18.72 -15.53
CA GLY A 100 0.59 19.23 -14.40
C GLY A 100 0.03 18.87 -13.03
N TYR A 101 -1.22 18.35 -12.95
CA TYR A 101 -1.82 17.95 -11.67
C TYR A 101 -2.89 16.87 -11.83
N SER A 102 -3.10 16.07 -10.77
CA SER A 102 -4.18 15.09 -10.71
C SER A 102 -4.59 14.77 -9.25
N LEU A 103 -5.66 13.97 -9.09
CA LEU A 103 -6.06 13.43 -7.79
C LEU A 103 -5.26 12.18 -7.48
N ARG A 104 -4.86 12.03 -6.20
CA ARG A 104 -4.24 10.82 -5.68
C ARG A 104 -4.87 10.45 -4.34
N ILE A 105 -5.46 9.25 -4.25
CA ILE A 105 -6.14 8.78 -3.04
C ILE A 105 -5.57 7.43 -2.67
N ASP A 106 -5.11 7.28 -1.42
CA ASP A 106 -4.43 6.08 -0.92
C ASP A 106 -3.30 5.61 -1.85
N GLY A 107 -2.51 6.56 -2.37
CA GLY A 107 -1.40 6.27 -3.27
C GLY A 107 -1.80 5.93 -4.71
N ARG A 108 -3.08 5.86 -5.06
CA ARG A 108 -3.56 5.62 -6.42
C ARG A 108 -3.79 6.93 -7.17
N ASP A 109 -3.18 7.07 -8.35
CA ASP A 109 -3.39 8.20 -9.25
C ASP A 109 -4.71 8.06 -10.02
N TYR A 110 -5.58 9.04 -9.92
CA TYR A 110 -6.89 9.11 -10.58
C TYR A 110 -6.92 10.07 -11.77
N GLY A 111 -5.79 10.53 -12.27
CA GLY A 111 -5.72 11.48 -13.40
C GLY A 111 -6.39 11.00 -14.69
N LEU A 112 -6.46 9.69 -14.90
CA LEU A 112 -7.20 9.09 -16.03
C LEU A 112 -8.71 8.97 -15.76
N ASN A 113 -9.15 8.98 -14.51
CA ASN A 113 -10.53 8.77 -14.11
C ASN A 113 -11.27 10.07 -13.82
N TYR A 114 -10.56 11.07 -13.31
CA TYR A 114 -11.12 12.35 -12.87
C TYR A 114 -10.39 13.54 -13.51
N LEU A 115 -11.15 14.56 -13.80
CA LEU A 115 -10.64 15.87 -14.21
C LEU A 115 -10.86 16.85 -13.07
N LEU A 116 -9.83 17.58 -12.65
CA LEU A 116 -9.96 18.68 -11.70
C LEU A 116 -10.57 19.90 -12.44
N SER A 117 -11.69 20.39 -11.93
CA SER A 117 -12.48 21.47 -12.50
C SER A 117 -12.86 22.49 -11.44
N VAL A 118 -12.96 23.74 -11.84
CA VAL A 118 -13.46 24.82 -10.99
C VAL A 118 -14.93 25.09 -11.34
N VAL A 119 -15.81 24.96 -10.36
CA VAL A 119 -17.25 25.19 -10.52
C VAL A 119 -17.74 26.22 -9.52
N GLN A 120 -18.70 27.06 -9.94
CA GLN A 120 -19.32 28.03 -9.02
C GLN A 120 -20.55 27.39 -8.36
N ARG A 121 -20.61 27.42 -7.02
CA ARG A 121 -21.73 26.91 -6.21
C ARG A 121 -21.94 27.80 -4.98
N ASN A 122 -23.18 28.11 -4.67
CA ASN A 122 -23.58 28.78 -3.42
C ASN A 122 -22.75 30.03 -3.07
N GLY A 123 -22.36 30.84 -4.08
CA GLY A 123 -21.59 32.07 -3.84
C GLY A 123 -20.11 31.88 -3.61
N GLU A 124 -19.54 30.73 -3.96
CA GLU A 124 -18.11 30.43 -3.89
C GLU A 124 -17.65 29.63 -5.12
N LEU A 125 -16.33 29.48 -5.32
CA LEU A 125 -15.76 28.55 -6.26
C LEU A 125 -15.35 27.27 -5.51
N VAL A 126 -15.70 26.15 -6.10
CA VAL A 126 -15.37 24.82 -5.58
C VAL A 126 -14.45 24.11 -6.56
N LEU A 127 -13.33 23.61 -6.06
CA LEU A 127 -12.43 22.73 -6.80
C LEU A 127 -12.98 21.30 -6.66
N VAL A 128 -13.37 20.71 -7.78
CA VAL A 128 -13.96 19.37 -7.83
C VAL A 128 -13.19 18.43 -8.74
N GLY A 129 -13.06 17.18 -8.35
CA GLY A 129 -12.73 16.08 -9.23
C GLY A 129 -14.01 15.62 -9.94
N THR A 130 -14.12 15.90 -11.23
CA THR A 130 -15.26 15.49 -12.07
C THR A 130 -14.93 14.17 -12.74
N PRO A 131 -15.75 13.10 -12.55
CA PRO A 131 -15.49 11.80 -13.16
C PRO A 131 -15.65 11.86 -14.69
N ARG A 132 -14.74 11.20 -15.41
CA ARG A 132 -14.78 11.15 -16.89
C ARG A 132 -15.84 10.18 -17.43
N THR A 133 -16.23 9.18 -16.66
CA THR A 133 -17.14 8.08 -17.09
C THR A 133 -18.37 7.91 -16.22
N GLY A 134 -18.78 8.97 -15.52
CA GLY A 134 -19.89 8.92 -14.56
C GLY A 134 -19.45 8.51 -13.15
N GLY A 135 -20.25 8.88 -12.17
CA GLY A 135 -19.95 8.70 -10.75
C GLY A 135 -20.05 10.01 -9.96
N PRO A 136 -19.80 9.98 -8.66
CA PRO A 136 -19.87 11.16 -7.82
C PRO A 136 -18.68 12.09 -8.08
N GLU A 137 -18.92 13.39 -7.96
CA GLU A 137 -17.86 14.38 -7.88
C GLU A 137 -17.17 14.34 -6.52
N ILE A 138 -15.89 14.65 -6.53
CA ILE A 138 -15.05 14.69 -5.33
C ILE A 138 -14.69 16.15 -5.03
N ILE A 139 -15.13 16.66 -3.90
CA ILE A 139 -14.79 18.04 -3.50
C ILE A 139 -13.38 18.02 -2.90
N VAL A 140 -12.51 18.88 -3.42
CA VAL A 140 -11.10 18.96 -3.04
C VAL A 140 -10.78 20.23 -2.27
N GLY A 141 -11.47 21.35 -2.59
CA GLY A 141 -11.23 22.64 -1.94
C GLY A 141 -12.27 23.68 -2.30
N ARG A 142 -12.28 24.79 -1.55
CA ARG A 142 -13.24 25.90 -1.69
C ARG A 142 -12.56 27.25 -1.54
N THR A 143 -13.09 28.28 -2.20
CA THR A 143 -12.61 29.66 -1.97
C THR A 143 -13.25 30.32 -0.76
N ARG A 144 -14.32 29.74 -0.18
CA ARG A 144 -15.08 30.28 0.95
C ARG A 144 -15.62 31.68 0.71
N GLY A 145 -16.04 31.96 -0.52
CA GLY A 145 -16.60 33.22 -0.97
C GLY A 145 -16.21 33.52 -2.39
N MET A 146 -16.72 34.65 -2.89
CA MET A 146 -16.48 35.15 -4.26
C MET A 146 -15.89 36.55 -4.23
N SER A 147 -14.92 36.79 -5.07
CA SER A 147 -14.37 38.10 -5.35
C SER A 147 -13.92 38.19 -6.81
N GLN A 148 -13.50 39.37 -7.22
CA GLN A 148 -12.81 39.56 -8.51
C GLN A 148 -11.33 39.24 -8.34
N GLY A 149 -10.72 38.62 -9.37
CA GLY A 149 -9.29 38.29 -9.36
C GLY A 149 -9.00 36.84 -8.96
N PHE A 150 -7.78 36.66 -8.56
CA PHE A 150 -7.28 35.30 -8.16
C PHE A 150 -7.69 34.99 -6.73
N MET A 151 -8.25 33.83 -6.50
CA MET A 151 -8.69 33.39 -5.17
C MET A 151 -8.05 32.07 -4.81
N LYS A 152 -7.54 31.95 -3.58
CA LYS A 152 -6.96 30.70 -3.07
C LYS A 152 -8.04 29.66 -2.80
N PHE A 153 -7.81 28.45 -3.21
CA PHE A 153 -8.56 27.29 -2.71
C PHE A 153 -8.00 26.86 -1.36
N VAL A 154 -8.84 26.88 -0.34
CA VAL A 154 -8.60 26.19 0.90
C VAL A 154 -8.98 24.73 0.69
N LEU A 155 -8.02 23.83 0.83
CA LEU A 155 -8.29 22.38 0.67
C LEU A 155 -9.25 21.90 1.76
N GLU A 156 -10.14 21.01 1.41
CA GLU A 156 -11.00 20.33 2.38
C GLU A 156 -10.17 19.43 3.30
N PRO A 157 -10.64 19.17 4.53
CA PRO A 157 -9.93 18.29 5.45
C PRO A 157 -9.63 16.93 4.81
N GLY A 158 -8.43 16.42 5.01
CA GLY A 158 -7.95 15.16 4.43
C GLY A 158 -7.22 15.30 3.10
N TRP A 159 -7.21 16.49 2.50
CA TRP A 159 -6.46 16.79 1.27
C TRP A 159 -5.19 17.58 1.55
N GLN A 160 -4.14 17.26 0.81
CA GLN A 160 -2.84 17.93 0.86
C GLN A 160 -2.17 17.92 -0.51
N PHE A 161 -1.13 18.71 -0.66
CA PHE A 161 -0.29 18.67 -1.86
C PHE A 161 0.82 17.65 -1.72
N SER A 162 1.09 16.95 -2.81
CA SER A 162 2.30 16.15 -2.97
C SER A 162 2.79 16.23 -4.42
N LYS A 163 3.94 15.64 -4.69
CA LYS A 163 4.50 15.57 -6.04
C LYS A 163 4.66 14.15 -6.51
N ARG A 164 4.54 13.99 -7.81
CA ARG A 164 4.93 12.77 -8.49
C ARG A 164 6.43 12.62 -8.42
N ALA A 165 6.89 11.43 -8.06
CA ALA A 165 8.31 11.07 -8.07
C ALA A 165 8.52 9.80 -8.93
N TYR A 166 9.69 9.67 -9.48
CA TYR A 166 10.13 8.47 -10.20
C TYR A 166 11.60 8.23 -9.88
N ASP A 167 11.93 7.03 -9.44
CA ASP A 167 13.29 6.65 -9.03
C ASP A 167 13.92 7.65 -8.04
N GLY A 168 13.11 8.03 -7.04
CA GLY A 168 13.51 8.97 -5.99
C GLY A 168 13.65 10.43 -6.45
N LYS A 169 13.40 10.75 -7.71
CA LYS A 169 13.45 12.11 -8.26
C LYS A 169 12.06 12.72 -8.33
N GLU A 170 11.93 13.91 -7.78
CA GLU A 170 10.71 14.72 -7.88
C GLU A 170 10.46 15.14 -9.34
N LEU A 171 9.23 15.00 -9.79
CA LEU A 171 8.76 15.43 -11.09
C LEU A 171 7.91 16.70 -10.99
N GLY A 172 7.67 17.37 -12.11
CA GLY A 172 6.90 18.61 -12.18
C GLY A 172 5.38 18.46 -11.98
N HIS A 173 4.87 17.25 -11.75
CA HIS A 173 3.44 16.98 -11.61
C HIS A 173 3.01 17.02 -10.14
N PHE A 174 1.95 17.77 -9.85
CA PHE A 174 1.36 17.88 -8.52
C PHE A 174 0.23 16.88 -8.33
N TYR A 175 0.13 16.35 -7.12
CA TYR A 175 -1.04 15.62 -6.69
C TYR A 175 -1.81 16.44 -5.65
N PHE A 176 -3.13 16.47 -5.80
CA PHE A 176 -4.04 16.69 -4.68
C PHE A 176 -4.25 15.31 -4.06
N SER A 177 -3.61 15.06 -2.93
CA SER A 177 -3.53 13.73 -2.33
C SER A 177 -4.21 13.67 -0.98
N GLY A 178 -4.72 12.48 -0.64
CA GLY A 178 -5.35 12.20 0.63
C GLY A 178 -5.49 10.71 0.87
N THR A 179 -5.95 10.36 2.07
CA THR A 179 -6.35 8.98 2.37
C THR A 179 -7.87 8.86 2.29
N GLY A 180 -8.36 7.73 1.82
CA GLY A 180 -9.81 7.47 1.76
C GLY A 180 -10.47 7.61 3.13
N GLU A 181 -9.78 7.19 4.19
CA GLU A 181 -10.25 7.32 5.57
C GLU A 181 -10.45 8.78 5.98
N THR A 182 -9.44 9.64 5.78
CA THR A 182 -9.52 11.07 6.16
C THR A 182 -10.55 11.83 5.33
N ILE A 183 -10.64 11.52 4.03
CA ILE A 183 -11.62 12.13 3.12
C ILE A 183 -13.04 11.78 3.55
N VAL A 184 -13.33 10.50 3.86
CA VAL A 184 -14.66 10.06 4.31
C VAL A 184 -14.98 10.58 5.71
N ALA A 185 -14.03 10.59 6.64
CA ALA A 185 -14.21 11.16 7.97
C ALA A 185 -14.57 12.65 7.93
N ALA A 186 -14.08 13.37 6.90
CA ALA A 186 -14.44 14.77 6.64
C ALA A 186 -15.76 14.96 5.86
N GLY A 187 -16.50 13.88 5.62
CA GLY A 187 -17.76 13.91 4.84
C GLY A 187 -17.58 13.92 3.32
N GLY A 188 -16.36 13.66 2.84
CA GLY A 188 -16.06 13.55 1.41
C GLY A 188 -16.50 12.22 0.81
N VAL A 189 -16.58 12.17 -0.52
CA VAL A 189 -16.97 11.00 -1.30
C VAL A 189 -15.76 10.42 -2.02
N LEU A 190 -15.68 9.11 -2.08
CA LEU A 190 -14.60 8.39 -2.76
C LEU A 190 -15.03 7.96 -4.18
N PRO A 191 -14.04 7.74 -5.09
CA PRO A 191 -14.31 7.14 -6.39
C PRO A 191 -15.06 5.82 -6.27
N PRO A 192 -15.95 5.47 -7.22
CA PRO A 192 -16.53 4.13 -7.29
C PRO A 192 -15.44 3.07 -7.32
N ASN A 193 -15.62 1.98 -6.58
CA ASN A 193 -14.64 0.89 -6.45
C ASN A 193 -13.31 1.30 -5.79
N HIS A 194 -13.26 2.45 -5.11
CA HIS A 194 -12.15 2.78 -4.24
C HIS A 194 -12.31 2.02 -2.92
N THR A 195 -11.36 1.15 -2.62
CA THR A 195 -11.27 0.50 -1.30
C THR A 195 -10.32 1.35 -0.45
N PRO A 196 -10.82 2.00 0.63
CA PRO A 196 -9.96 2.81 1.50
C PRO A 196 -8.80 1.99 2.05
N GLY A 197 -7.62 2.58 2.10
CA GLY A 197 -6.43 1.96 2.67
C GLY A 197 -5.66 1.02 1.75
N THR A 198 -6.01 0.96 0.45
CA THR A 198 -5.22 0.19 -0.51
C THR A 198 -4.40 1.14 -1.40
N PRO A 199 -3.14 1.47 -1.05
CA PRO A 199 -2.25 2.13 -2.01
C PRO A 199 -2.12 1.23 -3.24
N ALA A 200 -2.20 1.82 -4.42
CA ALA A 200 -1.84 1.09 -5.63
C ALA A 200 -0.32 0.90 -5.67
N ILE A 201 0.20 0.01 -4.85
CA ILE A 201 1.57 -0.46 -4.98
C ILE A 201 1.53 -1.51 -6.08
N ALA A 202 1.86 -1.09 -7.29
CA ALA A 202 1.92 -1.98 -8.43
C ALA A 202 3.22 -2.79 -8.36
N PHE A 203 3.22 -3.87 -7.56
CA PHE A 203 4.26 -4.88 -7.70
C PHE A 203 4.06 -5.63 -9.01
N ARG A 204 5.13 -5.75 -9.80
CA ARG A 204 5.06 -6.40 -11.12
C ARG A 204 4.89 -7.92 -11.07
N ASP A 205 5.07 -8.53 -9.89
CA ASP A 205 5.13 -9.97 -9.66
C ASP A 205 3.98 -10.53 -8.83
N ILE A 206 2.92 -9.73 -8.57
CA ILE A 206 1.72 -10.20 -7.86
C ILE A 206 0.46 -10.18 -8.74
N GLY A 207 0.60 -9.98 -10.05
CA GLY A 207 -0.55 -9.84 -10.96
C GLY A 207 -1.55 -10.97 -10.83
N ASP A 208 -1.05 -12.20 -10.84
CA ASP A 208 -1.81 -13.45 -10.75
C ASP A 208 -1.70 -14.12 -9.38
N ASP A 209 -1.16 -13.45 -8.35
CA ASP A 209 -1.05 -14.02 -7.01
C ASP A 209 -2.42 -14.04 -6.33
N ILE A 210 -2.80 -15.20 -5.78
CA ILE A 210 -4.10 -15.41 -5.10
C ILE A 210 -4.28 -14.50 -3.89
N TYR A 211 -3.17 -14.02 -3.27
CA TYR A 211 -3.16 -13.12 -2.13
C TYR A 211 -2.91 -11.66 -2.53
N LYS A 212 -3.04 -11.32 -3.82
CA LYS A 212 -2.79 -9.95 -4.31
C LYS A 212 -3.48 -8.89 -3.47
N ALA A 213 -4.76 -9.05 -3.19
CA ALA A 213 -5.54 -8.08 -2.43
C ALA A 213 -5.05 -7.95 -0.98
N GLU A 214 -4.70 -9.08 -0.33
CA GLU A 214 -4.14 -9.08 1.01
C GLU A 214 -2.71 -8.50 1.05
N ILE A 215 -1.90 -8.76 0.04
CA ILE A 215 -0.55 -8.16 -0.10
C ILE A 215 -0.66 -6.64 -0.20
N GLU A 216 -1.52 -6.14 -1.08
CA GLU A 216 -1.74 -4.71 -1.26
C GLU A 216 -2.20 -4.04 0.05
N GLN A 217 -3.14 -4.65 0.78
CA GLN A 217 -3.59 -4.17 2.08
C GLN A 217 -2.50 -4.24 3.17
N ALA A 218 -1.72 -5.33 3.20
CA ALA A 218 -0.63 -5.52 4.16
C ALA A 218 0.47 -4.47 4.00
N VAL A 219 0.81 -4.15 2.76
CA VAL A 219 1.78 -3.11 2.43
C VAL A 219 1.21 -1.72 2.74
N ALA A 220 -0.07 -1.49 2.47
CA ALA A 220 -0.77 -0.26 2.82
C ALA A 220 -0.72 0.01 4.33
N GLN A 221 -0.94 -1.03 5.14
CA GLN A 221 -0.82 -0.95 6.60
C GLN A 221 0.64 -0.93 7.09
N ARG A 222 1.63 -0.98 6.18
CA ARG A 222 3.07 -0.83 6.45
C ARG A 222 3.70 -1.89 7.36
N PHE A 223 3.06 -3.03 7.56
CA PHE A 223 3.68 -4.10 8.36
C PHE A 223 4.52 -5.07 7.54
N ILE A 224 4.42 -5.02 6.23
CA ILE A 224 5.33 -5.67 5.28
C ILE A 224 5.59 -4.72 4.12
N ALA A 225 6.76 -4.81 3.50
CA ALA A 225 7.13 -3.99 2.35
C ALA A 225 7.57 -4.85 1.18
N GLY A 226 7.48 -4.31 -0.03
CA GLY A 226 8.13 -4.87 -1.21
C GLY A 226 9.56 -4.36 -1.36
N PHE A 227 10.17 -4.73 -2.46
CA PHE A 227 11.53 -4.36 -2.85
C PHE A 227 11.44 -3.20 -3.84
N LYS A 228 11.92 -2.03 -3.42
CA LYS A 228 11.85 -0.80 -4.22
C LYS A 228 12.77 -0.85 -5.43
N GLU A 229 13.88 -1.56 -5.32
CA GLU A 229 14.94 -1.64 -6.32
C GLU A 229 14.43 -2.21 -7.65
N ASP A 230 13.45 -3.10 -7.58
CA ASP A 230 12.91 -3.76 -8.77
C ASP A 230 11.37 -3.77 -8.82
N SER A 231 10.71 -3.03 -7.93
CA SER A 231 9.24 -2.96 -7.83
C SER A 231 8.58 -4.35 -7.72
N THR A 232 9.18 -5.25 -6.93
CA THR A 232 8.65 -6.59 -6.67
C THR A 232 8.22 -6.76 -5.21
N PHE A 233 7.29 -7.66 -4.98
CA PHE A 233 6.94 -8.14 -3.65
C PHE A 233 7.68 -9.43 -3.29
N ARG A 234 8.05 -10.21 -4.28
CA ARG A 234 8.64 -11.55 -4.18
C ARG A 234 7.73 -12.50 -3.41
N PRO A 235 6.51 -12.76 -3.89
CA PRO A 235 5.47 -13.47 -3.15
C PRO A 235 5.87 -14.89 -2.76
N GLN A 236 6.66 -15.57 -3.58
CA GLN A 236 7.10 -16.97 -3.38
C GLN A 236 8.44 -17.11 -2.64
N VAL A 237 8.98 -16.02 -2.09
CA VAL A 237 10.18 -16.09 -1.25
C VAL A 237 9.75 -16.40 0.18
N ALA A 238 10.42 -17.35 0.83
CA ALA A 238 10.17 -17.69 2.22
C ALA A 238 10.57 -16.56 3.17
N LEU A 239 9.78 -16.38 4.24
CA LEU A 239 10.14 -15.47 5.32
C LEU A 239 11.17 -16.11 6.24
N THR A 240 12.16 -15.32 6.66
CA THR A 240 13.05 -15.72 7.76
C THR A 240 12.41 -15.42 9.12
N ARG A 241 12.91 -16.09 10.16
CA ARG A 241 12.40 -15.92 11.53
C ARG A 241 12.47 -14.47 12.02
N GLU A 242 13.57 -13.76 11.74
CA GLU A 242 13.69 -12.35 12.11
C GLU A 242 12.75 -11.44 11.32
N GLN A 243 12.50 -11.75 10.05
CA GLN A 243 11.53 -11.01 9.23
C GLN A 243 10.10 -11.22 9.74
N LEU A 244 9.74 -12.43 10.16
CA LEU A 244 8.45 -12.70 10.80
C LEU A 244 8.26 -11.89 12.08
N VAL A 245 9.26 -11.87 12.96
CA VAL A 245 9.21 -11.05 14.19
C VAL A 245 9.02 -9.57 13.84
N SER A 246 9.77 -9.07 12.88
CA SER A 246 9.63 -7.69 12.43
C SER A 246 8.23 -7.39 11.89
N MET A 247 7.69 -8.27 11.05
CA MET A 247 6.36 -8.13 10.47
C MET A 247 5.28 -8.07 11.56
N VAL A 248 5.33 -8.94 12.56
CA VAL A 248 4.38 -8.95 13.67
C VAL A 248 4.45 -7.66 14.49
N ILE A 249 5.64 -7.16 14.79
CA ILE A 249 5.81 -5.90 15.54
C ILE A 249 5.29 -4.71 14.74
N GLU A 250 5.60 -4.62 13.45
CA GLU A 250 5.05 -3.56 12.59
C GLU A 250 3.53 -3.66 12.49
N ALA A 251 2.98 -4.88 12.45
CA ALA A 251 1.54 -5.10 12.48
C ALA A 251 0.90 -4.56 13.78
N PHE A 252 1.52 -4.77 14.93
CA PHE A 252 1.03 -4.25 16.20
C PHE A 252 0.98 -2.72 16.26
N LYS A 253 1.87 -2.01 15.57
CA LYS A 253 1.83 -0.54 15.47
C LYS A 253 0.54 -0.02 14.82
N THR A 254 -0.18 -0.87 14.10
CA THR A 254 -1.48 -0.53 13.50
C THR A 254 -2.67 -0.70 14.46
N LEU A 255 -2.42 -1.22 15.68
CA LEU A 255 -3.41 -1.44 16.71
C LEU A 255 -3.29 -0.35 17.80
N PRO A 256 -4.27 0.55 17.94
CA PRO A 256 -4.16 1.70 18.87
C PRO A 256 -4.04 1.28 20.34
N ASP A 257 -4.61 0.12 20.70
CA ASP A 257 -4.67 -0.37 22.08
C ASP A 257 -3.46 -1.22 22.47
N VAL A 258 -2.52 -1.49 21.56
CA VAL A 258 -1.33 -2.30 21.83
C VAL A 258 -0.12 -1.39 22.03
N LYS A 259 0.38 -1.34 23.26
CA LYS A 259 1.55 -0.54 23.60
C LYS A 259 2.83 -1.36 23.41
N LEU A 260 3.69 -0.90 22.52
CA LEU A 260 5.01 -1.49 22.28
C LEU A 260 6.06 -0.76 23.15
N ASN A 261 6.24 -1.21 24.38
CA ASN A 261 7.32 -0.72 25.23
C ASN A 261 8.63 -1.41 24.80
N MET A 262 9.20 -0.96 23.69
CA MET A 262 10.39 -1.54 23.07
C MET A 262 11.50 -0.48 22.98
N SER A 263 12.72 -0.85 23.36
CA SER A 263 13.88 -0.01 23.12
C SER A 263 14.33 -0.13 21.65
N ASP A 264 14.83 0.97 21.08
CA ASP A 264 15.34 0.95 19.70
C ASP A 264 16.65 0.15 19.57
N ARG A 265 17.39 0.00 20.66
CA ARG A 265 18.64 -0.73 20.72
C ARG A 265 18.70 -1.60 21.97
N VAL A 266 19.47 -2.68 21.87
CA VAL A 266 19.78 -3.57 22.99
C VAL A 266 21.29 -3.54 23.25
N THR A 267 21.66 -3.68 24.51
CA THR A 267 23.07 -3.73 24.95
C THR A 267 23.61 -5.15 25.02
N GLU A 268 22.72 -6.13 25.14
CA GLU A 268 23.05 -7.54 25.26
C GLU A 268 22.39 -8.35 24.14
N SER A 269 23.06 -9.40 23.71
CA SER A 269 22.54 -10.34 22.71
C SER A 269 21.36 -11.13 23.27
N PRO A 270 20.15 -11.04 22.67
CA PRO A 270 18.98 -11.78 23.17
C PRO A 270 19.13 -13.31 23.06
N TYR A 271 19.96 -13.77 22.11
CA TYR A 271 20.34 -15.16 21.92
C TYR A 271 21.83 -15.22 21.51
N PRO A 272 22.53 -16.33 21.70
CA PRO A 272 23.95 -16.45 21.36
C PRO A 272 24.26 -16.15 19.89
N ASP A 273 23.33 -16.45 19.00
CA ASP A 273 23.41 -16.25 17.54
C ASP A 273 22.74 -14.94 17.05
N VAL A 274 22.27 -14.08 17.95
CA VAL A 274 21.69 -12.78 17.64
C VAL A 274 22.51 -11.68 18.30
N GLN A 275 23.50 -11.15 17.59
CA GLN A 275 24.32 -10.06 18.09
C GLN A 275 23.49 -8.82 18.42
N ALA A 276 23.83 -8.08 19.47
CA ALA A 276 23.13 -6.85 19.89
C ALA A 276 23.07 -5.79 18.78
N SER A 277 24.07 -5.75 17.89
CA SER A 277 24.12 -4.85 16.74
C SER A 277 23.24 -5.26 15.57
N ARG A 278 22.65 -6.48 15.60
CA ARG A 278 21.80 -6.94 14.52
C ARG A 278 20.54 -6.09 14.41
N TRP A 279 20.13 -5.73 13.21
CA TRP A 279 18.96 -4.86 12.95
C TRP A 279 17.67 -5.35 13.63
N SER A 280 17.53 -6.66 13.83
CA SER A 280 16.36 -7.33 14.42
C SER A 280 16.50 -7.58 15.92
N ALA A 281 17.69 -7.33 16.53
CA ALA A 281 17.99 -7.73 17.91
C ALA A 281 16.99 -7.17 18.94
N ALA A 282 16.67 -5.89 18.85
CA ALA A 282 15.70 -5.25 19.75
C ALA A 282 14.28 -5.84 19.60
N LYS A 283 13.88 -6.12 18.37
CA LYS A 283 12.58 -6.74 18.07
C LYS A 283 12.52 -8.19 18.58
N ILE A 284 13.57 -8.96 18.37
CA ILE A 284 13.68 -10.34 18.87
C ILE A 284 13.66 -10.36 20.40
N GLN A 285 14.42 -9.48 21.07
CA GLN A 285 14.42 -9.37 22.52
C GLN A 285 13.02 -9.04 23.07
N TRP A 286 12.35 -8.07 22.45
CA TRP A 286 11.02 -7.68 22.86
C TRP A 286 10.00 -8.82 22.68
N ALA A 287 10.04 -9.51 21.54
CA ALA A 287 9.15 -10.64 21.24
C ALA A 287 9.40 -11.85 22.16
N GLN A 288 10.68 -12.08 22.54
CA GLN A 288 11.06 -13.10 23.52
C GLN A 288 10.49 -12.77 24.91
N LYS A 289 10.72 -11.54 25.41
CA LYS A 289 10.24 -11.08 26.72
C LYS A 289 8.71 -11.16 26.85
N ASN A 290 8.00 -10.96 25.75
CA ASN A 290 6.55 -11.04 25.68
C ASN A 290 6.02 -12.42 25.25
N GLN A 291 6.88 -13.44 25.24
CA GLN A 291 6.55 -14.85 24.94
C GLN A 291 5.88 -15.07 23.57
N ILE A 292 6.11 -14.15 22.63
CA ILE A 292 5.60 -14.25 21.24
C ILE A 292 6.46 -15.22 20.45
N VAL A 293 7.77 -15.24 20.70
CA VAL A 293 8.71 -16.17 20.11
C VAL A 293 9.58 -16.83 21.17
N SER A 294 10.08 -18.01 20.85
CA SER A 294 11.10 -18.72 21.64
C SER A 294 12.25 -19.16 20.74
N GLY A 295 13.40 -19.42 21.35
CA GLY A 295 14.51 -20.08 20.69
C GLY A 295 14.27 -21.57 20.50
N TYR A 296 15.22 -22.22 19.88
CA TYR A 296 15.29 -23.68 19.73
C TYR A 296 15.86 -24.33 20.99
N PRO A 297 15.73 -25.67 21.14
CA PRO A 297 16.28 -26.41 22.30
C PRO A 297 17.78 -26.26 22.48
N ASP A 298 18.52 -25.97 21.43
CA ASP A 298 19.97 -25.68 21.44
C ASP A 298 20.33 -24.27 21.99
N GLY A 299 19.32 -23.50 22.39
CA GLY A 299 19.46 -22.14 22.90
C GLY A 299 19.62 -21.08 21.84
N THR A 300 19.58 -21.40 20.55
CA THR A 300 19.71 -20.44 19.45
C THR A 300 18.35 -19.89 19.01
N PHE A 301 18.33 -18.75 18.32
CA PHE A 301 17.13 -18.21 17.68
C PHE A 301 17.04 -18.54 16.19
N GLN A 302 18.15 -18.68 15.52
CA GLN A 302 18.30 -18.92 14.08
C GLN A 302 17.60 -17.83 13.23
N PRO A 303 18.04 -16.56 13.33
CA PRO A 303 17.33 -15.42 12.76
C PRO A 303 17.13 -15.49 11.24
N THR A 304 18.07 -16.08 10.52
CA THR A 304 18.03 -16.20 9.04
C THR A 304 17.39 -17.49 8.55
N LYS A 305 17.00 -18.41 9.45
CA LYS A 305 16.31 -19.63 9.06
C LYS A 305 14.93 -19.31 8.52
N GLU A 306 14.53 -19.98 7.45
CA GLU A 306 13.18 -19.90 6.91
C GLU A 306 12.16 -20.45 7.91
N VAL A 307 11.00 -19.79 7.97
CA VAL A 307 9.88 -20.17 8.83
C VAL A 307 8.97 -21.15 8.10
N THR A 308 8.55 -22.21 8.76
CA THR A 308 7.51 -23.08 8.22
C THR A 308 6.11 -22.46 8.41
N ARG A 309 5.12 -22.95 7.65
CA ARG A 309 3.73 -22.52 7.80
C ARG A 309 3.21 -22.76 9.22
N ALA A 310 3.55 -23.90 9.84
CA ALA A 310 3.18 -24.20 11.23
C ALA A 310 3.83 -23.23 12.22
N GLU A 311 5.12 -22.91 12.06
CA GLU A 311 5.83 -21.93 12.91
C GLU A 311 5.26 -20.53 12.77
N LEU A 312 4.90 -20.09 11.54
CA LEU A 312 4.20 -18.82 11.30
C LEU A 312 2.91 -18.76 12.14
N ILE A 313 2.06 -19.77 12.03
CA ILE A 313 0.78 -19.81 12.75
C ILE A 313 0.98 -19.81 14.27
N ALA A 314 2.02 -20.50 14.77
CA ALA A 314 2.35 -20.48 16.20
C ALA A 314 2.71 -19.08 16.70
N VAL A 315 3.51 -18.34 15.93
CA VAL A 315 3.86 -16.96 16.26
C VAL A 315 2.63 -16.05 16.19
N LEU A 316 1.79 -16.18 15.16
CA LEU A 316 0.56 -15.36 15.02
C LEU A 316 -0.46 -15.67 16.15
N GLN A 317 -0.55 -16.91 16.63
CA GLN A 317 -1.37 -17.23 17.79
C GLN A 317 -0.88 -16.51 19.05
N LYS A 318 0.42 -16.60 19.35
CA LYS A 318 1.02 -15.90 20.49
C LYS A 318 0.88 -14.39 20.39
N ALA A 319 1.05 -13.86 19.18
CA ALA A 319 0.85 -12.45 18.89
C ALA A 319 -0.61 -12.02 19.16
N SER A 320 -1.59 -12.81 18.71
CA SER A 320 -3.00 -12.50 18.97
C SER A 320 -3.35 -12.54 20.46
N GLN A 321 -2.83 -13.52 21.21
CA GLN A 321 -2.99 -13.62 22.65
C GLN A 321 -2.40 -12.42 23.37
N TYR A 322 -1.18 -12.00 22.99
CA TYR A 322 -0.55 -10.80 23.54
C TYR A 322 -1.39 -9.55 23.28
N ALA A 323 -1.82 -9.33 22.03
CA ALA A 323 -2.64 -8.16 21.70
C ALA A 323 -3.97 -8.13 22.46
N GLN A 324 -4.61 -9.29 22.66
CA GLN A 324 -5.83 -9.40 23.46
C GLN A 324 -5.59 -9.09 24.93
N SER A 325 -4.47 -9.52 25.51
CA SER A 325 -4.14 -9.26 26.93
C SER A 325 -3.88 -7.78 27.23
N GLN A 326 -3.51 -6.98 26.22
CA GLN A 326 -3.27 -5.53 26.38
C GLN A 326 -4.57 -4.70 26.38
N ARG A 327 -5.70 -5.27 25.97
CA ARG A 327 -6.98 -4.57 25.91
C ARG A 327 -7.70 -4.58 27.24
N THR A 328 -7.82 -3.40 27.83
CA THR A 328 -8.39 -3.18 29.17
C THR A 328 -9.92 -3.03 29.18
N THR A 329 -10.58 -3.08 28.02
CA THR A 329 -12.02 -2.83 27.95
C THR A 329 -12.79 -4.14 27.88
N THR A 330 -13.78 -4.27 28.75
CA THR A 330 -14.84 -5.28 28.86
C THR A 330 -15.73 -5.44 27.61
N ALA A 331 -15.39 -4.87 26.49
CA ALA A 331 -15.86 -5.37 25.22
C ALA A 331 -15.17 -6.72 24.99
N GLN A 332 -15.75 -7.77 25.58
CA GLN A 332 -15.59 -9.11 25.05
C GLN A 332 -15.89 -8.97 23.56
N LEU A 333 -14.83 -8.73 22.78
CA LEU A 333 -14.89 -9.02 21.37
C LEU A 333 -15.16 -10.51 21.32
N THR A 334 -16.42 -10.86 21.28
CA THR A 334 -16.86 -12.10 20.66
C THR A 334 -16.36 -11.99 19.22
N ALA A 335 -15.06 -12.27 19.04
CA ALA A 335 -14.54 -12.62 17.75
C ALA A 335 -15.52 -13.68 17.26
N LYS A 336 -16.33 -13.31 16.27
CA LYS A 336 -17.31 -14.22 15.68
C LYS A 336 -16.46 -15.31 15.08
N GLN A 337 -16.22 -16.34 15.89
CA GLN A 337 -15.58 -17.56 15.45
C GLN A 337 -16.39 -18.00 14.25
N THR A 338 -15.76 -18.00 13.09
CA THR A 338 -16.36 -18.59 11.91
C THR A 338 -16.66 -20.03 12.29
N THR A 339 -17.92 -20.42 12.26
CA THR A 339 -18.39 -21.74 12.69
C THR A 339 -17.90 -22.88 11.77
N THR A 340 -17.17 -22.55 10.71
CA THR A 340 -16.59 -23.52 9.77
C THR A 340 -15.20 -23.94 10.27
N LYS A 341 -15.17 -24.99 11.09
CA LYS A 341 -13.94 -25.67 11.48
C LYS A 341 -13.40 -26.41 10.26
N THR A 342 -12.35 -25.91 9.66
CA THR A 342 -11.62 -26.64 8.63
C THR A 342 -10.76 -27.70 9.31
N THR A 343 -10.96 -28.97 8.98
CA THR A 343 -10.07 -30.05 9.39
C THR A 343 -9.07 -30.28 8.26
N PHE A 344 -7.78 -30.14 8.55
CA PHE A 344 -6.73 -30.34 7.56
C PHE A 344 -6.32 -31.80 7.49
N SER A 345 -6.15 -32.31 6.27
CA SER A 345 -5.89 -33.71 5.99
C SER A 345 -4.47 -34.16 6.37
N ASP A 346 -3.53 -33.21 6.44
CA ASP A 346 -2.10 -33.46 6.60
C ASP A 346 -1.51 -32.97 7.94
N THR A 347 -2.37 -32.57 8.88
CA THR A 347 -1.92 -32.11 10.21
C THR A 347 -2.07 -33.14 11.31
N SER A 348 -2.69 -34.31 11.05
CA SER A 348 -2.90 -35.36 12.04
C SER A 348 -1.58 -35.86 12.62
N GLY A 349 -1.45 -35.84 13.96
CA GLY A 349 -0.23 -36.17 14.67
C GLY A 349 0.91 -35.17 14.58
N HIS A 350 0.73 -34.07 13.85
CA HIS A 350 1.69 -32.96 13.80
C HIS A 350 1.59 -32.12 15.08
N TRP A 351 2.73 -31.65 15.62
CA TRP A 351 2.75 -30.86 16.85
C TRP A 351 1.84 -29.60 16.79
N ALA A 352 1.59 -29.05 15.62
CA ALA A 352 0.77 -27.87 15.41
C ALA A 352 -0.69 -28.18 15.07
N GLU A 353 -1.14 -29.45 15.07
CA GLU A 353 -2.49 -29.82 14.64
C GLU A 353 -3.58 -29.02 15.36
N MET A 354 -3.59 -29.02 16.69
CA MET A 354 -4.60 -28.28 17.47
C MET A 354 -4.52 -26.77 17.22
N LEU A 355 -3.31 -26.24 17.13
CA LEU A 355 -3.03 -24.82 16.90
C LEU A 355 -3.52 -24.38 15.53
N VAL A 356 -3.23 -25.12 14.47
CA VAL A 356 -3.66 -24.82 13.10
C VAL A 356 -5.20 -24.87 13.01
N ASN A 357 -5.84 -25.86 13.60
CA ASN A 357 -7.30 -25.95 13.66
C ASN A 357 -7.92 -24.78 14.42
N GLN A 358 -7.31 -24.35 15.54
CA GLN A 358 -7.77 -23.19 16.31
C GLN A 358 -7.65 -21.89 15.50
N MET A 359 -6.51 -21.68 14.84
CA MET A 359 -6.25 -20.47 14.07
C MET A 359 -6.99 -20.46 12.73
N SER A 360 -7.44 -21.60 12.23
CA SER A 360 -8.37 -21.65 11.11
C SER A 360 -9.77 -21.18 11.54
N ALA A 361 -10.25 -21.58 12.71
CA ALA A 361 -11.50 -21.06 13.27
C ALA A 361 -11.39 -19.57 13.67
N TYR A 362 -10.19 -19.09 13.97
CA TYR A 362 -9.91 -17.69 14.29
C TYR A 362 -9.68 -16.89 13.00
N CYS A 363 -10.76 -16.41 12.40
CA CYS A 363 -10.75 -15.57 11.20
C CYS A 363 -9.95 -16.12 10.01
N GLN A 364 -9.85 -17.43 9.88
CA GLN A 364 -9.12 -18.11 8.81
C GLN A 364 -7.64 -17.68 8.72
N VAL A 365 -7.01 -17.40 9.86
CA VAL A 365 -5.58 -17.08 9.91
C VAL A 365 -4.75 -18.25 9.39
N ALA A 366 -5.12 -19.48 9.77
CA ALA A 366 -4.64 -20.71 9.12
C ALA A 366 -5.63 -21.13 8.04
N SER A 367 -5.17 -21.25 6.81
CA SER A 367 -5.97 -21.63 5.65
C SER A 367 -5.31 -22.74 4.83
N PRO A 368 -6.07 -23.45 3.98
CA PRO A 368 -5.50 -24.46 3.10
C PRO A 368 -4.38 -23.91 2.21
N LEU A 369 -3.50 -24.79 1.77
CA LEU A 369 -2.48 -24.47 0.78
C LEU A 369 -3.15 -23.92 -0.49
N ASN A 370 -2.70 -22.78 -0.97
CA ASN A 370 -3.29 -22.08 -2.12
C ASN A 370 -4.81 -21.82 -2.00
N GLU A 371 -5.33 -21.70 -0.77
CA GLU A 371 -6.74 -21.48 -0.44
C GLU A 371 -7.70 -22.55 -1.01
N THR A 372 -7.19 -23.73 -1.35
CA THR A 372 -7.97 -24.81 -1.97
C THR A 372 -7.78 -26.14 -1.24
N GLY A 373 -8.83 -26.97 -1.26
CA GLY A 373 -8.76 -28.31 -0.66
C GLY A 373 -8.65 -28.32 0.86
N THR A 374 -8.00 -29.35 1.41
CA THR A 374 -7.88 -29.58 2.86
C THR A 374 -6.44 -29.75 3.33
N GLU A 375 -5.45 -29.56 2.48
CA GLU A 375 -4.03 -29.63 2.84
C GLU A 375 -3.57 -28.31 3.46
N PHE A 376 -2.91 -28.33 4.61
CA PHE A 376 -2.30 -27.16 5.23
C PHE A 376 -0.83 -26.99 4.89
N ALA A 377 -0.13 -28.08 4.63
CA ALA A 377 1.31 -28.16 4.38
C ALA A 377 2.17 -27.59 5.55
N PRO A 378 2.07 -28.14 6.79
CA PRO A 378 2.64 -27.54 7.99
C PRO A 378 4.15 -27.33 7.94
N ASN A 379 4.87 -28.19 7.24
CA ASN A 379 6.33 -28.18 7.15
C ASN A 379 6.87 -27.40 5.92
N GLN A 380 5.99 -26.93 5.03
CA GLN A 380 6.43 -26.09 3.93
C GLN A 380 6.86 -24.70 4.42
N PRO A 381 7.82 -24.05 3.73
CA PRO A 381 8.17 -22.65 4.02
C PRO A 381 6.94 -21.72 3.95
N ALA A 382 6.84 -20.81 4.90
CA ALA A 382 5.84 -19.75 4.86
C ALA A 382 6.30 -18.67 3.89
N PHE A 383 5.74 -18.65 2.70
CA PHE A 383 6.04 -17.64 1.69
C PHE A 383 5.50 -16.26 2.09
N ARG A 384 6.11 -15.22 1.56
CA ARG A 384 5.78 -13.83 1.87
C ARG A 384 4.31 -13.49 1.58
N ASN A 385 3.73 -14.00 0.49
CA ASN A 385 2.33 -13.80 0.14
C ASN A 385 1.38 -14.37 1.21
N TYR A 386 1.51 -15.65 1.55
CA TYR A 386 0.71 -16.28 2.59
C TYR A 386 0.93 -15.62 3.97
N SER A 387 2.17 -15.27 4.28
CA SER A 387 2.51 -14.62 5.56
C SER A 387 1.85 -13.24 5.70
N ALA A 388 1.80 -12.46 4.62
CA ALA A 388 1.10 -11.19 4.58
C ALA A 388 -0.41 -11.38 4.78
N ALA A 389 -1.03 -12.34 4.08
CA ALA A 389 -2.45 -12.64 4.18
C ALA A 389 -2.84 -13.14 5.58
N ALA A 390 -2.12 -14.10 6.13
CA ALA A 390 -2.38 -14.63 7.48
C ALA A 390 -2.25 -13.55 8.57
N THR A 391 -1.23 -12.70 8.48
CA THR A 391 -1.03 -11.58 9.43
C THR A 391 -2.13 -10.54 9.30
N LEU A 392 -2.55 -10.18 8.08
CA LEU A 392 -3.67 -9.27 7.84
C LEU A 392 -4.98 -9.80 8.43
N ARG A 393 -5.27 -11.09 8.22
CA ARG A 393 -6.46 -11.75 8.77
C ARG A 393 -6.46 -11.71 10.30
N MET A 394 -5.32 -11.97 10.93
CA MET A 394 -5.14 -11.82 12.39
C MET A 394 -5.44 -10.38 12.83
N LEU A 395 -4.90 -9.37 12.17
CA LEU A 395 -5.14 -7.95 12.49
C LEU A 395 -6.61 -7.57 12.34
N ASN A 396 -7.25 -7.97 11.25
CA ASN A 396 -8.66 -7.69 11.01
C ASN A 396 -9.55 -8.34 12.08
N CYS A 397 -9.22 -9.55 12.49
CA CYS A 397 -9.88 -10.24 13.59
C CYS A 397 -9.73 -9.48 14.92
N LEU A 398 -8.52 -9.02 15.22
CA LEU A 398 -8.23 -8.22 16.41
C LEU A 398 -8.98 -6.85 16.38
N LYS A 399 -9.16 -6.25 15.22
CA LYS A 399 -9.91 -4.99 15.04
C LYS A 399 -11.45 -5.18 15.09
N GLY A 400 -11.94 -6.41 15.10
CA GLY A 400 -13.37 -6.72 15.00
C GLY A 400 -13.96 -6.55 13.59
N ASN A 401 -13.12 -6.33 12.60
CA ASN A 401 -13.51 -6.15 11.19
C ASN A 401 -13.65 -7.52 10.52
N THR A 402 -14.82 -8.14 10.63
CA THR A 402 -15.10 -9.46 10.00
C THR A 402 -15.57 -9.36 8.54
N THR A 403 -15.45 -8.21 7.91
CA THR A 403 -15.98 -7.96 6.55
C THR A 403 -15.13 -8.57 5.42
N ALA A 404 -14.00 -9.21 5.72
CA ALA A 404 -13.13 -9.79 4.69
C ALA A 404 -13.63 -11.09 4.06
N THR A 405 -14.73 -11.68 4.54
CA THR A 405 -15.21 -13.01 4.07
C THR A 405 -16.18 -12.95 2.88
N LYS A 406 -16.47 -11.77 2.32
CA LYS A 406 -17.48 -11.63 1.24
C LYS A 406 -16.89 -11.51 -0.17
N LEU A 407 -15.58 -11.55 -0.35
CA LEU A 407 -14.95 -11.42 -1.67
C LEU A 407 -14.53 -12.75 -2.32
N LEU A 408 -14.81 -13.89 -1.71
CA LEU A 408 -14.44 -15.21 -2.25
C LEU A 408 -15.62 -16.01 -2.85
N ASN A 409 -16.77 -15.39 -3.06
CA ASN A 409 -17.88 -16.03 -3.77
C ASN A 409 -18.40 -15.10 -4.89
N ILE A 410 -17.64 -14.92 -5.96
CA ILE A 410 -18.10 -14.65 -7.32
C ILE A 410 -17.14 -15.35 -8.30
#